data_b72a23be8d87ded3ae8e31f2087c72e1
#
_entry.id   b72a23be8d87ded3ae8e31f2087c72e1
#
_cell.length_a   1.000
_cell.length_b   1.000
_cell.length_c   1.000
_cell.angle_alpha   90.00
_cell.angle_beta   90.00
_cell.angle_gamma   90.00
#
_symmetry.space_group_name_H-M   'P 1'
#
loop_
_entity.id
_entity.type
_entity.pdbx_description
1 polymer ?
#
loop_
_entity_poly.entity_id
_entity_poly.type
_entity_poly.pdbx_seq_one_letter_code
_entity_poly.pdbx_strand_id
1 'polypeptide(L)'
;MNNSKNSKTILLVMDIQKTMMGYLPDPEPLLTKIEKAIASARKAGVTVVYVTLAFREGHPEIHPAHARLGAIKESNVMFPHSHEGTAVHQAIEPLPTDIIVHKKRVSAFAGSDLEMILRAHKAESLVLSGFSTTGVVLGTLREAADRDYHMTVLSDACADPEPEVHDFLVKKVFPFSGEVLTTDEWITALN
;
A
#
# COMPACT_ATOMS: atom_id res chain seq x y z
N MET A 1 23.05 16.13 -2.60
CA MET A 1 23.20 14.71 -2.17
C MET A 1 21.86 14.01 -1.92
N ASN A 2 20.79 14.71 -1.54
CA ASN A 2 19.46 14.10 -1.32
C ASN A 2 18.82 13.46 -2.58
N ASN A 3 19.08 14.02 -3.76
CA ASN A 3 18.40 13.58 -4.99
C ASN A 3 18.72 12.11 -5.38
N SER A 4 19.89 11.58 -5.03
CA SER A 4 20.26 10.18 -5.33
C SER A 4 19.59 9.17 -4.38
N LYS A 5 19.31 9.55 -3.13
CA LYS A 5 18.60 8.72 -2.16
C LYS A 5 17.11 8.66 -2.52
N ASN A 6 16.53 9.79 -2.89
CA ASN A 6 15.12 9.87 -3.25
C ASN A 6 14.81 9.07 -4.52
N SER A 7 15.72 9.02 -5.51
CA SER A 7 15.52 8.22 -6.73
C SER A 7 15.53 6.70 -6.51
N LYS A 8 16.00 6.23 -5.36
CA LYS A 8 15.99 4.81 -4.95
C LYS A 8 14.92 4.49 -3.91
N THR A 9 14.10 5.48 -3.56
CA THR A 9 12.98 5.35 -2.65
C THR A 9 11.70 5.24 -3.45
N ILE A 10 10.80 4.34 -3.04
CA ILE A 10 9.47 4.18 -3.65
C ILE A 10 8.42 4.31 -2.55
N LEU A 11 7.42 5.17 -2.78
CA LEU A 11 6.22 5.25 -1.96
C LEU A 11 5.19 4.24 -2.51
N LEU A 12 4.80 3.28 -1.68
CA LEU A 12 3.72 2.34 -1.97
C LEU A 12 2.41 2.85 -1.36
N VAL A 13 1.42 3.09 -2.21
CA VAL A 13 0.05 3.46 -1.83
C VAL A 13 -0.84 2.24 -2.02
N MET A 14 -1.19 1.54 -0.94
CA MET A 14 -1.69 0.18 -1.01
C MET A 14 -3.17 0.07 -0.61
N ASP A 15 -3.96 -0.56 -1.49
CA ASP A 15 -5.38 -0.92 -1.30
C ASP A 15 -6.31 0.26 -0.95
N ILE A 16 -5.97 1.48 -1.38
CA ILE A 16 -6.85 2.66 -1.27
C ILE A 16 -7.83 2.65 -2.46
N GLN A 17 -8.66 1.62 -2.49
CA GLN A 17 -9.66 1.37 -3.52
C GLN A 17 -11.04 1.83 -3.06
N LYS A 18 -11.92 2.25 -3.97
CA LYS A 18 -13.27 2.73 -3.65
C LYS A 18 -14.01 1.78 -2.70
N THR A 19 -14.00 0.47 -2.99
CA THR A 19 -14.68 -0.52 -2.13
C THR A 19 -14.01 -0.65 -0.76
N MET A 20 -12.67 -0.59 -0.70
CA MET A 20 -11.95 -0.73 0.57
C MET A 20 -12.20 0.44 1.52
N MET A 21 -12.35 1.64 0.98
CA MET A 21 -12.65 2.83 1.81
C MET A 21 -14.02 2.75 2.47
N GLY A 22 -14.96 1.96 1.94
CA GLY A 22 -16.25 1.70 2.57
C GLY A 22 -16.18 0.91 3.90
N TYR A 23 -15.04 0.32 4.25
CA TYR A 23 -14.83 -0.33 5.54
C TYR A 23 -14.38 0.63 6.65
N LEU A 24 -14.04 1.88 6.31
CA LEU A 24 -13.75 2.93 7.29
C LEU A 24 -14.99 3.80 7.51
N PRO A 25 -15.37 4.08 8.77
CA PRO A 25 -16.47 4.99 9.06
C PRO A 25 -16.22 6.41 8.53
N ASP A 26 -14.96 6.86 8.55
CA ASP A 26 -14.50 8.13 8.01
C ASP A 26 -13.14 7.95 7.34
N PRO A 27 -13.06 7.83 6.01
CA PRO A 27 -11.81 7.68 5.27
C PRO A 27 -11.06 9.00 5.04
N GLU A 28 -11.68 10.16 5.21
CA GLU A 28 -11.11 11.47 4.85
C GLU A 28 -9.78 11.79 5.55
N PRO A 29 -9.59 11.53 6.85
CA PRO A 29 -8.30 11.77 7.51
C PRO A 29 -7.16 10.96 6.86
N LEU A 30 -7.41 9.69 6.53
CA LEU A 30 -6.44 8.82 5.85
C LEU A 30 -6.12 9.33 4.45
N LEU A 31 -7.16 9.64 3.67
CA LEU A 31 -7.02 10.13 2.29
C LEU A 31 -6.21 11.42 2.23
N THR A 32 -6.48 12.36 3.13
CA THR A 32 -5.74 13.64 3.25
C THR A 32 -4.25 13.40 3.50
N LYS A 33 -3.89 12.47 4.38
CA LYS A 33 -2.49 12.15 4.67
C LYS A 33 -1.80 11.47 3.50
N ILE A 34 -2.47 10.55 2.83
CA ILE A 34 -1.93 9.88 1.63
C ILE A 34 -1.75 10.88 0.48
N GLU A 35 -2.72 11.75 0.23
CA GLU A 35 -2.61 12.80 -0.78
C GLU A 35 -1.38 13.69 -0.52
N LYS A 36 -1.19 14.12 0.73
CA LYS A 36 -0.03 14.91 1.14
C LYS A 36 1.30 14.16 0.93
N ALA A 37 1.33 12.87 1.27
CA ALA A 37 2.49 12.02 1.03
C ALA A 37 2.82 11.90 -0.46
N ILE A 38 1.83 11.64 -1.31
CA ILE A 38 1.98 11.54 -2.77
C ILE A 38 2.51 12.85 -3.36
N ALA A 39 1.91 13.99 -3.00
CA ALA A 39 2.33 15.30 -3.49
C ALA A 39 3.79 15.60 -3.13
N SER A 40 4.18 15.27 -1.90
CA SER A 40 5.55 15.47 -1.41
C SER A 40 6.55 14.52 -2.05
N ALA A 41 6.17 13.25 -2.24
CA ALA A 41 6.95 12.25 -2.96
C ALA A 41 7.29 12.74 -4.38
N ARG A 42 6.28 13.15 -5.14
CA ARG A 42 6.44 13.66 -6.50
C ARG A 42 7.35 14.88 -6.56
N LYS A 43 7.17 15.84 -5.64
CA LYS A 43 8.02 17.03 -5.56
C LYS A 43 9.48 16.69 -5.26
N ALA A 44 9.73 15.65 -4.46
CA ALA A 44 11.07 15.21 -4.07
C ALA A 44 11.70 14.22 -5.06
N GLY A 45 11.01 13.82 -6.14
CA GLY A 45 11.49 12.83 -7.11
C GLY A 45 11.43 11.38 -6.60
N VAL A 46 10.61 11.11 -5.59
CA VAL A 46 10.29 9.76 -5.12
C VAL A 46 9.22 9.16 -6.02
N THR A 47 9.48 7.96 -6.54
CA THR A 47 8.51 7.24 -7.37
C THR A 47 7.31 6.78 -6.54
N VAL A 48 6.10 7.01 -7.05
CA VAL A 48 4.86 6.54 -6.44
C VAL A 48 4.37 5.30 -7.18
N VAL A 49 4.07 4.24 -6.45
CA VAL A 49 3.49 3.00 -6.97
C VAL A 49 2.19 2.72 -6.22
N TYR A 50 1.11 2.64 -6.97
CA TYR A 50 -0.18 2.22 -6.43
C TYR A 50 -0.28 0.70 -6.46
N VAL A 51 -0.75 0.11 -5.38
CA VAL A 51 -0.98 -1.33 -5.29
C VAL A 51 -2.46 -1.57 -5.02
N THR A 52 -3.09 -2.38 -5.85
CA THR A 52 -4.51 -2.71 -5.73
C THR A 52 -4.72 -4.22 -5.70
N LEU A 53 -5.72 -4.67 -4.95
CA LEU A 53 -6.19 -6.05 -5.02
C LEU A 53 -7.12 -6.18 -6.22
N ALA A 54 -6.75 -7.00 -7.20
CA ALA A 54 -7.56 -7.23 -8.39
C ALA A 54 -7.39 -8.66 -8.93
N PHE A 55 -8.47 -9.26 -9.39
CA PHE A 55 -8.51 -10.63 -9.89
C PHE A 55 -8.98 -10.67 -11.36
N ARG A 56 -8.82 -11.81 -12.00
CA ARG A 56 -9.48 -12.07 -13.28
C ARG A 56 -10.95 -12.40 -13.05
N GLU A 57 -11.73 -12.30 -14.12
CA GLU A 57 -13.14 -12.75 -14.15
C GLU A 57 -13.24 -14.18 -13.64
N GLY A 58 -14.21 -14.49 -12.77
CA GLY A 58 -14.37 -15.81 -12.17
C GLY A 58 -13.33 -16.19 -11.11
N HIS A 59 -12.41 -15.31 -10.77
CA HIS A 59 -11.43 -15.48 -9.67
C HIS A 59 -10.63 -16.80 -9.74
N PRO A 60 -10.00 -17.14 -10.88
CA PRO A 60 -9.25 -18.40 -11.01
C PRO A 60 -8.05 -18.47 -10.08
N GLU A 61 -7.57 -17.33 -9.60
CA GLU A 61 -6.44 -17.23 -8.67
C GLU A 61 -6.82 -17.58 -7.23
N ILE A 62 -8.12 -17.70 -6.90
CA ILE A 62 -8.56 -17.92 -5.52
C ILE A 62 -8.87 -19.40 -5.32
N HIS A 63 -8.12 -20.03 -4.39
CA HIS A 63 -8.43 -21.38 -3.91
C HIS A 63 -9.60 -21.32 -2.92
N PRO A 64 -10.62 -22.19 -3.04
CA PRO A 64 -11.81 -22.16 -2.14
C PRO A 64 -11.47 -22.30 -0.65
N ALA A 65 -10.44 -23.04 -0.31
CA ALA A 65 -9.99 -23.21 1.08
C ALA A 65 -9.26 -21.99 1.67
N HIS A 66 -9.04 -20.91 0.91
CA HIS A 66 -8.43 -19.71 1.46
C HIS A 66 -9.43 -18.96 2.34
N ALA A 67 -9.24 -18.95 3.65
CA ALA A 67 -10.22 -18.50 4.64
C ALA A 67 -10.87 -17.14 4.30
N ARG A 68 -10.07 -16.12 3.98
CA ARG A 68 -10.60 -14.78 3.66
C ARG A 68 -11.02 -14.65 2.19
N LEU A 69 -10.16 -15.05 1.25
CA LEU A 69 -10.43 -14.88 -0.17
C LEU A 69 -11.45 -15.89 -0.69
N GLY A 70 -11.55 -17.07 -0.08
CA GLY A 70 -12.58 -18.06 -0.41
C GLY A 70 -13.99 -17.52 -0.21
N ALA A 71 -14.26 -16.89 0.94
CA ALA A 71 -15.52 -16.23 1.21
C ALA A 71 -15.84 -15.09 0.22
N ILE A 72 -14.83 -14.36 -0.21
CA ILE A 72 -14.93 -13.33 -1.24
C ILE A 72 -15.36 -13.94 -2.58
N LYS A 73 -14.78 -15.07 -2.99
CA LYS A 73 -15.15 -15.79 -4.20
C LYS A 73 -16.59 -16.30 -4.16
N GLU A 74 -17.02 -16.81 -3.02
CA GLU A 74 -18.38 -17.32 -2.82
C GLU A 74 -19.44 -16.22 -2.81
N SER A 75 -19.14 -15.08 -2.24
CA SER A 75 -20.07 -13.94 -2.17
C SER A 75 -20.28 -13.23 -3.51
N ASN A 76 -19.48 -13.55 -4.52
CA ASN A 76 -19.44 -12.89 -5.83
C ASN A 76 -19.31 -11.35 -5.76
N VAL A 77 -18.89 -10.87 -4.59
CA VAL A 77 -18.63 -9.45 -4.31
C VAL A 77 -17.16 -9.24 -4.54
N MET A 78 -16.69 -9.10 -5.81
CA MET A 78 -15.35 -8.53 -5.91
C MET A 78 -14.63 -8.59 -7.24
N PHE A 79 -14.08 -7.51 -7.48
CA PHE A 79 -12.77 -7.01 -7.93
C PHE A 79 -12.22 -7.68 -9.21
N PRO A 80 -13.04 -7.98 -10.26
CA PRO A 80 -12.45 -8.08 -11.57
C PRO A 80 -11.71 -6.77 -11.88
N HIS A 81 -10.65 -6.84 -12.63
CA HIS A 81 -9.93 -5.63 -13.08
C HIS A 81 -10.85 -4.56 -13.68
N SER A 82 -11.97 -4.97 -14.27
CA SER A 82 -12.97 -4.11 -14.89
C SER A 82 -13.98 -3.48 -13.92
N HIS A 83 -13.98 -3.89 -12.64
CA HIS A 83 -14.99 -3.42 -11.70
C HIS A 83 -14.61 -2.03 -11.15
N GLU A 84 -15.56 -1.11 -11.12
CA GLU A 84 -15.36 0.27 -10.64
C GLU A 84 -14.83 0.32 -9.20
N GLY A 85 -15.24 -0.61 -8.34
CA GLY A 85 -14.76 -0.72 -6.97
C GLY A 85 -13.28 -1.08 -6.84
N THR A 86 -12.67 -1.66 -7.89
CA THR A 86 -11.24 -1.97 -7.96
C THR A 86 -10.39 -0.72 -8.20
N ALA A 87 -10.98 0.32 -8.76
CA ALA A 87 -10.28 1.58 -9.02
C ALA A 87 -9.75 2.21 -7.72
N VAL A 88 -8.62 2.88 -7.83
CA VAL A 88 -8.10 3.72 -6.76
C VAL A 88 -9.12 4.80 -6.43
N HIS A 89 -9.21 5.18 -5.15
CA HIS A 89 -10.14 6.21 -4.70
C HIS A 89 -9.86 7.55 -5.38
N GLN A 90 -10.91 8.25 -5.80
CA GLN A 90 -10.83 9.48 -6.60
C GLN A 90 -10.02 10.61 -5.96
N ALA A 91 -9.99 10.69 -4.62
CA ALA A 91 -9.21 11.71 -3.90
C ALA A 91 -7.69 11.59 -4.15
N ILE A 92 -7.21 10.42 -4.56
CA ILE A 92 -5.78 10.16 -4.82
C ILE A 92 -5.58 9.48 -6.18
N GLU A 93 -6.37 9.87 -7.16
CA GLU A 93 -6.35 9.27 -8.50
C GLU A 93 -4.93 9.25 -9.11
N PRO A 94 -4.48 8.10 -9.63
CA PRO A 94 -3.18 8.00 -10.27
C PRO A 94 -3.10 8.88 -11.52
N LEU A 95 -1.94 9.47 -11.75
CA LEU A 95 -1.63 10.11 -13.03
C LEU A 95 -1.42 9.04 -14.12
N PRO A 96 -1.58 9.37 -15.41
CA PRO A 96 -1.32 8.44 -16.51
C PRO A 96 0.10 7.87 -16.55
N THR A 97 1.05 8.52 -15.89
CA THR A 97 2.45 8.10 -15.79
C THR A 97 2.76 7.28 -14.54
N ASP A 98 1.82 7.17 -13.59
CA ASP A 98 2.01 6.42 -12.36
C ASP A 98 1.93 4.90 -12.61
N ILE A 99 2.63 4.16 -11.79
CA ILE A 99 2.67 2.70 -11.87
C ILE A 99 1.55 2.12 -11.00
N ILE A 100 0.75 1.23 -11.58
CA ILE A 100 -0.29 0.49 -10.85
C ILE A 100 0.05 -0.98 -10.87
N VAL A 101 0.19 -1.57 -9.69
CA VAL A 101 0.46 -2.99 -9.46
C VAL A 101 -0.81 -3.68 -8.98
N HIS A 102 -1.14 -4.81 -9.59
CA HIS A 102 -2.29 -5.63 -9.19
C HIS A 102 -1.84 -6.89 -8.48
N LYS A 103 -2.01 -6.91 -7.16
CA LYS A 103 -1.69 -8.09 -6.33
C LYS A 103 -2.86 -9.09 -6.25
N LYS A 104 -2.56 -10.33 -5.86
CA LYS A 104 -3.53 -11.43 -5.75
C LYS A 104 -3.66 -11.97 -4.31
N ARG A 105 -2.88 -11.45 -3.37
CA ARG A 105 -2.87 -11.88 -1.97
C ARG A 105 -2.72 -10.67 -1.05
N VAL A 106 -2.48 -10.92 0.23
CA VAL A 106 -2.41 -9.88 1.26
C VAL A 106 -1.20 -8.96 1.04
N SER A 107 0.00 -9.55 0.91
CA SER A 107 1.21 -8.77 0.61
C SER A 107 1.17 -8.19 -0.80
N ALA A 108 1.74 -7.02 -0.99
CA ALA A 108 1.89 -6.36 -2.28
C ALA A 108 2.73 -7.16 -3.28
N PHE A 109 3.64 -8.00 -2.82
CA PHE A 109 4.48 -8.86 -3.66
C PHE A 109 3.75 -10.10 -4.17
N ALA A 110 2.78 -10.59 -3.43
CA ALA A 110 2.22 -11.90 -3.67
C ALA A 110 1.25 -11.93 -4.88
N GLY A 111 1.71 -12.57 -5.94
CA GLY A 111 0.98 -12.69 -7.20
C GLY A 111 0.93 -11.40 -8.00
N SER A 112 1.96 -10.57 -7.89
CA SER A 112 2.11 -9.29 -8.60
C SER A 112 3.47 -9.20 -9.28
N ASP A 113 3.66 -8.16 -10.05
CA ASP A 113 4.91 -7.77 -10.69
C ASP A 113 5.73 -6.74 -9.89
N LEU A 114 5.33 -6.46 -8.64
CA LEU A 114 5.98 -5.43 -7.81
C LEU A 114 7.50 -5.61 -7.73
N GLU A 115 7.98 -6.82 -7.46
CA GLU A 115 9.43 -7.08 -7.33
C GLU A 115 10.19 -6.71 -8.62
N MET A 116 9.64 -7.01 -9.80
CA MET A 116 10.26 -6.65 -11.08
C MET A 116 10.34 -5.13 -11.24
N ILE A 117 9.29 -4.42 -10.86
CA ILE A 117 9.22 -2.95 -10.89
C ILE A 117 10.26 -2.35 -9.94
N LEU A 118 10.31 -2.82 -8.69
CA LEU A 118 11.28 -2.35 -7.71
C LEU A 118 12.72 -2.55 -8.19
N ARG A 119 13.04 -3.71 -8.78
CA ARG A 119 14.36 -3.98 -9.35
C ARG A 119 14.69 -3.09 -10.55
N ALA A 120 13.73 -2.86 -11.44
CA ALA A 120 13.90 -1.97 -12.59
C ALA A 120 14.22 -0.53 -12.15
N HIS A 121 13.60 -0.07 -11.07
CA HIS A 121 13.83 1.23 -10.46
C HIS A 121 15.04 1.27 -9.52
N LYS A 122 15.76 0.15 -9.34
CA LYS A 122 16.88 0.03 -8.39
C LYS A 122 16.50 0.49 -6.98
N ALA A 123 15.28 0.16 -6.56
CA ALA A 123 14.77 0.54 -5.25
C ALA A 123 15.63 -0.07 -4.13
N GLU A 124 15.96 0.74 -3.13
CA GLU A 124 16.66 0.35 -1.91
C GLU A 124 15.79 0.60 -0.68
N SER A 125 14.84 1.56 -0.77
CA SER A 125 13.98 1.97 0.33
C SER A 125 12.52 1.97 -0.10
N LEU A 126 11.65 1.47 0.77
CA LEU A 126 10.20 1.49 0.56
C LEU A 126 9.51 2.26 1.69
N VAL A 127 8.61 3.14 1.30
CA VAL A 127 7.74 3.88 2.21
C VAL A 127 6.33 3.33 2.06
N LEU A 128 5.73 2.88 3.14
CA LEU A 128 4.43 2.21 3.11
C LEU A 128 3.31 3.12 3.60
N SER A 129 2.25 3.18 2.82
CA SER A 129 0.95 3.73 3.21
C SER A 129 -0.17 2.82 2.71
N GLY A 130 -1.32 2.82 3.35
CA GLY A 130 -2.43 2.02 2.86
C GLY A 130 -3.43 1.50 3.90
N PHE A 131 -4.38 0.71 3.42
CA PHE A 131 -5.46 0.10 4.18
C PHE A 131 -5.62 -1.39 3.82
N SER A 132 -5.55 -2.33 4.79
CA SER A 132 -5.53 -2.13 6.23
C SER A 132 -4.12 -2.37 6.80
N THR A 133 -3.90 -1.80 7.99
CA THR A 133 -2.65 -1.96 8.76
C THR A 133 -2.37 -3.42 9.07
N THR A 134 -3.38 -4.18 9.52
CA THR A 134 -3.29 -5.63 9.79
C THR A 134 -3.13 -6.48 8.54
N GLY A 135 -3.54 -5.97 7.40
CA GLY A 135 -3.52 -6.67 6.12
C GLY A 135 -2.29 -6.34 5.30
N VAL A 136 -2.52 -5.52 4.25
CA VAL A 136 -1.49 -5.23 3.24
C VAL A 136 -0.26 -4.56 3.82
N VAL A 137 -0.41 -3.65 4.80
CA VAL A 137 0.74 -2.94 5.38
C VAL A 137 1.65 -3.92 6.13
N LEU A 138 1.10 -4.68 7.08
CA LEU A 138 1.86 -5.67 7.85
C LEU A 138 2.46 -6.76 6.95
N GLY A 139 1.66 -7.31 6.02
CA GLY A 139 2.12 -8.36 5.11
C GLY A 139 3.25 -7.89 4.21
N THR A 140 3.14 -6.69 3.65
CA THR A 140 4.16 -6.12 2.77
C THR A 140 5.40 -5.71 3.54
N LEU A 141 5.26 -5.11 4.73
CA LEU A 141 6.37 -4.73 5.59
C LEU A 141 7.28 -5.92 5.90
N ARG A 142 6.70 -7.03 6.33
CA ARG A 142 7.47 -8.24 6.67
C ARG A 142 8.17 -8.82 5.45
N GLU A 143 7.45 -9.00 4.35
CA GLU A 143 8.02 -9.57 3.13
C GLU A 143 9.10 -8.67 2.52
N ALA A 144 8.94 -7.36 2.57
CA ALA A 144 9.94 -6.41 2.09
C ALA A 144 11.20 -6.38 2.97
N ALA A 145 11.03 -6.43 4.30
CA ALA A 145 12.14 -6.52 5.23
C ALA A 145 12.96 -7.81 5.03
N ASP A 146 12.28 -8.95 4.82
CA ASP A 146 12.94 -10.24 4.50
C ASP A 146 13.64 -10.25 3.12
N ARG A 147 13.40 -9.22 2.28
CA ARG A 147 14.06 -8.97 0.99
C ARG A 147 15.15 -7.89 1.07
N ASP A 148 15.53 -7.48 2.28
CA ASP A 148 16.57 -6.49 2.58
C ASP A 148 16.28 -5.05 2.11
N TYR A 149 15.00 -4.68 1.93
CA TYR A 149 14.63 -3.28 1.71
C TYR A 149 14.68 -2.48 3.01
N HIS A 150 15.15 -1.24 2.94
CA HIS A 150 14.97 -0.28 4.02
C HIS A 150 13.51 0.16 4.09
N MET A 151 12.88 -0.03 5.24
CA MET A 151 11.45 0.17 5.41
C MET A 151 11.13 1.42 6.22
N THR A 152 10.15 2.18 5.75
CA THR A 152 9.48 3.25 6.49
C THR A 152 7.97 3.05 6.41
N VAL A 153 7.27 3.11 7.52
CA VAL A 153 5.79 3.09 7.55
C VAL A 153 5.28 4.46 7.96
N LEU A 154 4.37 5.02 7.17
CA LEU A 154 3.70 6.27 7.50
C LEU A 154 2.51 5.97 8.42
N SER A 155 2.68 6.18 9.72
CA SER A 155 1.71 5.78 10.73
C SER A 155 0.34 6.41 10.53
N ASP A 156 0.28 7.69 10.19
CA ASP A 156 -0.94 8.45 9.97
C ASP A 156 -1.48 8.38 8.51
N ALA A 157 -0.75 7.72 7.61
CA ALA A 157 -1.17 7.35 6.26
C ALA A 157 -1.48 5.85 6.13
N CYS A 158 -1.66 5.16 7.27
CA CYS A 158 -2.19 3.81 7.39
C CYS A 158 -3.40 3.83 8.32
N ALA A 159 -4.34 2.91 8.11
CA ALA A 159 -5.49 2.75 8.99
C ALA A 159 -5.92 1.28 9.07
N ASP A 160 -6.72 0.97 10.07
CA ASP A 160 -7.36 -0.33 10.26
C ASP A 160 -8.81 -0.11 10.71
N PRO A 161 -9.75 -1.04 10.42
CA PRO A 161 -11.10 -0.98 10.98
C PRO A 161 -11.11 -0.96 12.51
N GLU A 162 -10.08 -1.54 13.14
CA GLU A 162 -9.88 -1.57 14.59
C GLU A 162 -8.73 -0.64 14.99
N PRO A 163 -9.01 0.60 15.44
CA PRO A 163 -7.96 1.59 15.77
C PRO A 163 -6.97 1.11 16.83
N GLU A 164 -7.42 0.33 17.81
CA GLU A 164 -6.54 -0.24 18.86
C GLU A 164 -5.52 -1.21 18.28
N VAL A 165 -5.91 -2.00 17.29
CA VAL A 165 -5.02 -2.94 16.61
C VAL A 165 -4.02 -2.19 15.72
N HIS A 166 -4.48 -1.14 15.02
CA HIS A 166 -3.59 -0.24 14.31
C HIS A 166 -2.51 0.33 15.23
N ASP A 167 -2.92 0.93 16.35
CA ASP A 167 -2.04 1.52 17.35
C ASP A 167 -1.02 0.53 17.91
N PHE A 168 -1.47 -0.70 18.20
CA PHE A 168 -0.58 -1.75 18.67
C PHE A 168 0.49 -2.12 17.63
N LEU A 169 0.09 -2.30 16.38
CA LEU A 169 1.02 -2.65 15.31
C LEU A 169 2.06 -1.55 15.06
N VAL A 170 1.61 -0.33 14.95
CA VAL A 170 2.46 0.84 14.71
C VAL A 170 3.46 1.06 15.84
N LYS A 171 3.01 0.91 17.09
CA LYS A 171 3.83 1.21 18.28
C LYS A 171 4.71 0.04 18.73
N LYS A 172 4.29 -1.22 18.49
CA LYS A 172 4.93 -2.39 19.09
C LYS A 172 5.48 -3.40 18.08
N VAL A 173 4.97 -3.45 16.87
CA VAL A 173 5.35 -4.49 15.90
C VAL A 173 6.22 -3.92 14.78
N PHE A 174 5.80 -2.85 14.14
CA PHE A 174 6.47 -2.28 12.98
C PHE A 174 7.90 -1.80 13.24
N PRO A 175 8.23 -1.24 14.44
CA PRO A 175 9.60 -0.82 14.74
C PRO A 175 10.64 -1.95 14.71
N PHE A 176 10.24 -3.23 14.72
CA PHE A 176 11.17 -4.35 14.53
C PHE A 176 11.59 -4.57 13.08
N SER A 177 10.82 -4.04 12.11
CA SER A 177 11.04 -4.28 10.68
C SER A 177 11.35 -3.01 9.90
N GLY A 178 11.22 -1.83 10.52
CA GLY A 178 11.47 -0.57 9.84
C GLY A 178 11.21 0.64 10.72
N GLU A 179 11.44 1.80 10.13
CA GLU A 179 11.18 3.09 10.76
C GLU A 179 9.67 3.39 10.70
N VAL A 180 9.14 3.99 11.75
CA VAL A 180 7.74 4.42 11.81
C VAL A 180 7.71 5.92 12.01
N LEU A 181 7.19 6.63 11.03
CA LEU A 181 7.11 8.08 11.00
C LEU A 181 5.67 8.53 10.73
N THR A 182 5.34 9.73 11.15
CA THR A 182 4.18 10.42 10.59
C THR A 182 4.49 10.93 9.18
N THR A 183 3.46 11.23 8.41
CA THR A 183 3.63 11.85 7.08
C THR A 183 4.47 13.13 7.16
N ASP A 184 4.25 13.95 8.19
CA ASP A 184 4.97 15.23 8.35
C ASP A 184 6.44 15.05 8.69
N GLU A 185 6.78 14.08 9.54
CA GLU A 185 8.17 13.72 9.85
C GLU A 185 8.89 13.20 8.61
N TRP A 186 8.25 12.31 7.85
CA TRP A 186 8.82 11.80 6.60
C TRP A 186 9.07 12.91 5.57
N ILE A 187 8.11 13.82 5.37
CA ILE A 187 8.26 14.96 4.47
C ILE A 187 9.44 15.85 4.90
N THR A 188 9.62 16.05 6.19
CA THR A 188 10.76 16.80 6.70
C THR A 188 12.08 16.10 6.37
N ALA A 189 12.13 14.78 6.41
CA ALA A 189 13.32 13.99 6.08
C ALA A 189 13.63 13.92 4.58
N LEU A 190 12.67 14.26 3.69
CA LEU A 190 12.89 14.33 2.24
C LEU A 190 13.69 15.56 1.81
N ASN A 191 13.69 16.63 2.59
CA ASN A 191 14.36 17.90 2.30
C ASN A 191 15.77 17.91 2.87
#